data_e4577bd4b111cc73fe001406d0375e67
#
_entry.id   e4577bd4b111cc73fe001406d0375e67
#
_cell.length_a   1.000
_cell.length_b   1.000
_cell.length_c   1.000
_cell.angle_alpha   90.00
_cell.angle_beta   90.00
_cell.angle_gamma   90.00
#
_symmetry.space_group_name_H-M   'P 1'
#
loop_
_entity.id
_entity.type
_entity.pdbx_description
1 polymer ?
#
loop_
_entity_poly.entity_id
_entity_poly.type
_entity_poly.pdbx_seq_one_letter_code
_entity_poly.pdbx_strand_id
1 'polypeptide(L)'
;MKVNIKRLHENATIPFYAKESDAGMDLVITDIKGETEWDISYGFGISMEIPEGFMGLVFPRSSIRKTDLILSNSVGVIDAGYRGEIQATFKKTGGAVYKIGERGAQ
;
A
#
# COMPACT_ATOMS: atom_id res chain seq x y z
N MET A 1 -17.74 9.46 7.11
CA MET A 1 -17.01 10.05 5.98
C MET A 1 -16.96 9.03 4.83
N LYS A 2 -17.12 9.51 3.63
CA LYS A 2 -17.07 8.66 2.44
C LYS A 2 -15.82 8.97 1.63
N VAL A 3 -15.08 7.93 1.24
CA VAL A 3 -13.92 8.04 0.35
C VAL A 3 -14.23 7.23 -0.90
N ASN A 4 -14.17 7.88 -2.06
CA ASN A 4 -14.35 7.19 -3.32
C ASN A 4 -13.06 6.47 -3.72
N ILE A 5 -13.17 5.22 -4.14
CA ILE A 5 -12.04 4.40 -4.54
C ILE A 5 -12.31 3.84 -5.92
N LYS A 6 -11.31 3.95 -6.81
CA LYS A 6 -11.38 3.41 -8.16
C LYS A 6 -10.39 2.27 -8.30
N ARG A 7 -10.86 1.11 -8.75
CA ARG A 7 -9.96 0.02 -9.15
C ARG A 7 -9.36 0.34 -10.52
N LEU A 8 -8.05 0.24 -10.62
CA LEU A 8 -7.29 0.48 -11.85
C LEU A 8 -7.03 -0.82 -12.62
N HIS A 9 -7.23 -1.97 -11.96
CA HIS A 9 -7.12 -3.30 -12.56
C HIS A 9 -8.31 -4.14 -12.12
N GLU A 10 -8.76 -5.06 -12.94
CA GLU A 10 -9.89 -5.92 -12.61
C GLU A 10 -9.61 -6.84 -11.42
N ASN A 11 -8.32 -7.18 -11.17
CA ASN A 11 -7.89 -8.01 -10.06
C ASN A 11 -7.49 -7.20 -8.82
N ALA A 12 -7.68 -5.89 -8.81
CA ALA A 12 -7.38 -5.08 -7.65
C ALA A 12 -8.41 -5.32 -6.54
N THR A 13 -7.93 -5.28 -5.30
CA THR A 13 -8.78 -5.45 -4.11
C THR A 13 -9.04 -4.09 -3.48
N ILE A 14 -10.31 -3.78 -3.20
CA ILE A 14 -10.66 -2.58 -2.44
C ILE A 14 -10.13 -2.77 -1.01
N PRO A 15 -9.46 -1.75 -0.44
CA PRO A 15 -8.97 -1.83 0.94
C PRO A 15 -10.07 -2.21 1.92
N PHE A 16 -9.73 -3.02 2.89
CA PHE A 16 -10.71 -3.55 3.83
C PHE A 16 -10.10 -3.69 5.23
N TYR A 17 -10.96 -3.66 6.25
CA TYR A 17 -10.59 -4.01 7.61
C TYR A 17 -10.70 -5.53 7.75
N ALA A 18 -9.60 -6.18 8.12
CA ALA A 18 -9.60 -7.64 8.34
C ALA A 18 -10.51 -8.00 9.53
N LYS A 19 -10.53 -7.14 10.55
CA LYS A 19 -11.41 -7.25 11.71
C LYS A 19 -12.05 -5.88 11.96
N GLU A 20 -13.25 -5.88 12.52
CA GLU A 20 -14.01 -4.65 12.76
C GLU A 20 -13.26 -3.61 13.57
N SER A 21 -12.44 -4.05 14.53
CA SER A 21 -11.71 -3.15 15.43
C SER A 21 -10.32 -2.77 14.93
N ASP A 22 -9.92 -3.19 13.71
CA ASP A 22 -8.61 -2.86 13.18
C ASP A 22 -8.49 -1.36 12.91
N ALA A 23 -7.32 -0.79 13.22
CA ALA A 23 -7.06 0.63 13.02
C ALA A 23 -6.83 0.98 11.55
N GLY A 24 -6.21 0.09 10.78
CA GLY A 24 -5.88 0.32 9.39
C GLY A 24 -6.57 -0.66 8.45
N MET A 25 -6.90 -0.18 7.27
CA MET A 25 -7.37 -1.04 6.18
C MET A 25 -6.18 -1.65 5.46
N ASP A 26 -6.26 -2.94 5.15
CA ASP A 26 -5.21 -3.63 4.42
C ASP A 26 -5.20 -3.28 2.94
N LEU A 27 -4.00 -3.12 2.41
CA LEU A 27 -3.74 -2.90 0.99
C LEU A 27 -3.12 -4.16 0.39
N VAL A 28 -3.78 -4.71 -0.62
CA VAL A 28 -3.35 -5.94 -1.29
C VAL A 28 -2.50 -5.59 -2.50
N ILE A 29 -1.35 -6.22 -2.61
CA ILE A 29 -0.41 -6.00 -3.73
C ILE A 29 -1.02 -6.56 -5.01
N THR A 30 -1.18 -5.69 -6.00
CA THR A 30 -1.70 -6.04 -7.33
C THR A 30 -0.58 -6.40 -8.29
N ASP A 31 0.52 -5.63 -8.26
CA ASP A 31 1.66 -5.86 -9.13
C ASP A 31 2.94 -5.26 -8.55
N ILE A 32 4.07 -5.66 -9.14
CA ILE A 32 5.39 -5.11 -8.83
C ILE A 32 5.67 -4.05 -9.88
N LYS A 33 5.86 -2.79 -9.44
CA LYS A 33 6.11 -1.65 -10.33
C LYS A 33 7.57 -1.55 -10.74
N GLY A 34 8.46 -2.07 -9.93
CA GLY A 34 9.89 -2.09 -10.22
C GLY A 34 10.64 -2.78 -9.10
N GLU A 35 11.77 -3.36 -9.45
CA GLU A 35 12.63 -4.03 -8.49
C GLU A 35 14.09 -3.90 -8.92
N THR A 36 14.93 -3.54 -7.95
CA THR A 36 16.39 -3.55 -8.10
C THR A 36 16.99 -4.44 -7.02
N GLU A 37 18.31 -4.52 -6.97
CA GLU A 37 19.01 -5.21 -5.87
C GLU A 37 18.68 -4.57 -4.50
N TRP A 38 18.38 -3.27 -4.49
CA TRP A 38 18.30 -2.46 -3.27
C TRP A 38 16.88 -2.08 -2.86
N ASP A 39 15.92 -2.12 -3.77
CA ASP A 39 14.54 -1.75 -3.47
C ASP A 39 13.54 -2.51 -4.32
N ILE A 40 12.27 -2.42 -3.90
CA ILE A 40 11.14 -2.97 -4.63
C ILE A 40 9.94 -2.05 -4.42
N SER A 41 9.22 -1.76 -5.52
CA SER A 41 8.02 -0.94 -5.50
C SER A 41 6.81 -1.77 -5.87
N TYR A 42 5.76 -1.66 -5.07
CA TYR A 42 4.50 -2.36 -5.29
C TYR A 42 3.38 -1.39 -5.61
N GLY A 43 2.48 -1.81 -6.49
CA GLY A 43 1.24 -1.13 -6.74
C GLY A 43 0.07 -1.88 -6.10
N PHE A 44 -0.90 -1.12 -5.58
CA PHE A 44 -2.09 -1.71 -4.96
C PHE A 44 -3.31 -1.65 -5.88
N GLY A 45 -3.14 -1.17 -7.11
CA GLY A 45 -4.15 -1.23 -8.16
C GLY A 45 -5.36 -0.33 -7.94
N ILE A 46 -5.26 0.66 -7.06
CA ILE A 46 -6.36 1.56 -6.75
C ILE A 46 -5.91 3.02 -6.77
N SER A 47 -6.85 3.91 -7.03
CA SER A 47 -6.72 5.33 -6.74
C SER A 47 -7.84 5.77 -5.80
N MET A 48 -7.62 6.84 -5.06
CA MET A 48 -8.53 7.30 -4.03
C MET A 48 -8.83 8.77 -4.19
N GLU A 49 -10.05 9.15 -3.87
CA GLU A 49 -10.46 10.54 -3.75
C GLU A 49 -10.65 10.86 -2.27
N ILE A 50 -9.58 11.31 -1.64
CA ILE A 50 -9.62 11.68 -0.22
C ILE A 50 -10.26 13.07 -0.13
N PRO A 51 -11.28 13.25 0.73
CA PRO A 51 -11.93 14.55 0.88
C PRO A 51 -10.97 15.64 1.31
N GLU A 52 -11.18 16.85 0.80
CA GLU A 52 -10.40 18.02 1.19
C GLU A 52 -10.44 18.20 2.71
N GLY A 53 -9.30 18.58 3.30
CA GLY A 53 -9.14 18.69 4.74
C GLY A 53 -8.67 17.39 5.41
N PHE A 54 -8.54 16.31 4.64
CA PHE A 54 -8.04 15.02 5.11
C PHE A 54 -6.81 14.61 4.30
N MET A 55 -6.06 13.65 4.83
CA MET A 55 -4.95 13.03 4.12
C MET A 55 -4.99 11.52 4.34
N GLY A 56 -4.37 10.78 3.44
CA GLY A 56 -4.13 9.35 3.64
C GLY A 56 -2.77 9.10 4.24
N LEU A 57 -2.66 8.09 5.09
CA LEU A 57 -1.39 7.64 5.62
C LEU A 57 -1.25 6.15 5.32
N VAL A 58 -0.13 5.79 4.69
CA VAL A 58 0.20 4.40 4.37
C VAL A 58 1.30 3.95 5.31
N PHE A 59 0.98 2.95 6.13
CA PHE A 59 1.89 2.39 7.11
C PHE A 59 2.33 0.99 6.71
N PRO A 60 3.51 0.54 7.17
CA PRO A 60 3.83 -0.88 7.11
C PRO A 60 2.89 -1.66 8.01
N ARG A 61 2.66 -2.91 7.67
CA ARG A 61 1.95 -3.86 8.53
C ARG A 61 2.95 -4.55 9.46
N SER A 62 2.45 -5.06 10.59
CA SER A 62 3.31 -5.82 11.52
C SER A 62 3.97 -7.03 10.86
N SER A 63 3.36 -7.60 9.82
CA SER A 63 3.92 -8.72 9.06
C SER A 63 5.22 -8.38 8.33
N ILE A 64 5.56 -7.10 8.20
CA ILE A 64 6.82 -6.68 7.55
C ILE A 64 8.03 -7.29 8.26
N ARG A 65 7.93 -7.57 9.57
CA ARG A 65 9.02 -8.20 10.33
C ARG A 65 9.40 -9.59 9.81
N LYS A 66 8.53 -10.24 9.03
CA LYS A 66 8.79 -11.55 8.43
C LYS A 66 9.46 -11.43 7.07
N THR A 67 9.71 -10.21 6.60
CA THR A 67 10.35 -9.90 5.34
C THR A 67 11.69 -9.23 5.60
N ASP A 68 12.44 -9.03 4.52
CA ASP A 68 13.68 -8.25 4.53
C ASP A 68 13.42 -6.85 3.94
N LEU A 69 12.29 -6.23 4.33
CA LEU A 69 11.85 -4.96 3.78
C LEU A 69 11.72 -3.88 4.85
N ILE A 70 12.01 -2.65 4.45
CA ILE A 70 11.78 -1.45 5.25
C ILE A 70 11.08 -0.45 4.34
N LEU A 71 9.94 0.11 4.77
CA LEU A 71 9.25 1.13 3.99
C LEU A 71 10.14 2.36 3.85
N SER A 72 10.49 2.72 2.61
CA SER A 72 11.56 3.69 2.32
C SER A 72 11.31 5.08 2.90
N ASN A 73 10.06 5.51 2.93
CA ASN A 73 9.66 6.82 3.44
C ASN A 73 9.01 6.75 4.83
N SER A 74 9.17 5.65 5.54
CA SER A 74 8.64 5.40 6.89
C SER A 74 7.10 5.40 6.94
N VAL A 75 6.46 6.47 6.49
CA VAL A 75 5.00 6.60 6.34
C VAL A 75 4.75 7.32 5.03
N GLY A 76 3.93 6.71 4.18
CA GLY A 76 3.48 7.35 2.94
C GLY A 76 2.36 8.35 3.23
N VAL A 77 2.48 9.56 2.71
CA VAL A 77 1.45 10.59 2.85
C VAL A 77 0.76 10.76 1.51
N ILE A 78 -0.57 10.64 1.51
CA ILE A 78 -1.39 10.78 0.30
C ILE A 78 -2.19 12.07 0.42
N ASP A 79 -1.92 13.00 -0.48
CA ASP A 79 -2.63 14.28 -0.53
C ASP A 79 -4.09 14.08 -0.98
N ALA A 80 -4.98 14.95 -0.53
CA ALA A 80 -6.37 14.93 -0.95
C ALA A 80 -6.53 15.05 -2.46
N GLY A 81 -5.64 15.78 -3.12
CA GLY A 81 -5.67 15.96 -4.57
C GLY A 81 -5.02 14.85 -5.39
N TYR A 82 -4.39 13.88 -4.75
CA TYR A 82 -3.69 12.81 -5.46
C TYR A 82 -4.68 11.81 -6.07
N ARG A 83 -4.60 11.62 -7.38
CA ARG A 83 -5.46 10.70 -8.13
C ARG A 83 -4.69 9.55 -8.78
N GLY A 84 -3.38 9.47 -8.54
CA GLY A 84 -2.56 8.38 -9.05
C GLY A 84 -2.78 7.07 -8.29
N GLU A 85 -2.15 6.04 -8.77
CA GLU A 85 -2.18 4.73 -8.10
C GLU A 85 -1.48 4.80 -6.74
N ILE A 86 -2.08 4.19 -5.73
CA ILE A 86 -1.46 4.03 -4.42
C ILE A 86 -0.36 2.98 -4.55
N GLN A 87 0.86 3.36 -4.17
CA GLN A 87 2.06 2.54 -4.28
C GLN A 87 2.88 2.66 -3.01
N ALA A 88 3.78 1.69 -2.81
CA ALA A 88 4.75 1.73 -1.74
C ALA A 88 6.08 1.18 -2.23
N THR A 89 7.17 1.86 -1.88
CA THR A 89 8.53 1.44 -2.19
C THR A 89 9.25 1.05 -0.90
N PHE A 90 9.89 -0.10 -0.92
CA PHE A 90 10.59 -0.65 0.22
C PHE A 90 12.08 -0.82 -0.10
N LYS A 91 12.93 -0.55 0.89
CA LYS A 91 14.34 -0.95 0.84
C LYS A 91 14.46 -2.43 1.15
N LYS A 92 15.37 -3.11 0.47
CA LYS A 92 15.67 -4.52 0.68
C LYS A 92 16.92 -4.68 1.54
N THR A 93 16.78 -5.42 2.64
CA THR A 93 17.91 -5.81 3.50
C THR A 93 18.30 -7.26 3.26
N GLY A 94 17.60 -7.96 2.39
CA GLY A 94 17.82 -9.35 2.02
C GLY A 94 16.82 -9.79 0.96
N GLY A 95 16.61 -11.08 0.81
CA GLY A 95 15.82 -11.64 -0.30
C GLY A 95 14.34 -11.89 -0.01
N ALA A 96 13.90 -11.81 1.25
CA ALA A 96 12.51 -12.10 1.59
C ALA A 96 11.63 -10.87 1.36
N VAL A 97 10.79 -10.92 0.33
CA VAL A 97 9.91 -9.83 -0.07
C VAL A 97 8.45 -10.29 -0.11
N TYR A 98 7.52 -9.34 -0.13
CA TYR A 98 6.11 -9.65 -0.35
C TYR A 98 5.89 -10.12 -1.79
N LYS A 99 4.90 -10.99 -1.95
CA LYS A 99 4.44 -11.48 -3.25
C LYS A 99 3.13 -10.80 -3.65
N ILE A 100 2.85 -10.78 -4.96
CA ILE A 100 1.55 -10.34 -5.48
C ILE A 100 0.44 -11.12 -4.78
N GLY A 101 -0.61 -10.43 -4.37
CA GLY A 101 -1.73 -10.99 -3.64
C GLY A 101 -1.59 -10.95 -2.12
N GLU A 102 -0.40 -10.65 -1.60
CA GLU A 102 -0.22 -10.46 -0.16
C GLU A 102 -0.61 -9.03 0.26
N ARG A 103 -0.95 -8.89 1.53
CA ARG A 103 -1.23 -7.58 2.13
C ARG A 103 0.10 -6.94 2.49
N GLY A 104 0.51 -5.93 1.73
CA GLY A 104 1.84 -5.33 1.83
C GLY A 104 1.90 -4.02 2.62
N ALA A 105 0.78 -3.42 2.95
CA ALA A 105 0.69 -2.16 3.69
C ALA A 105 -0.72 -2.00 4.28
N GLN A 106 -0.90 -0.95 5.03
CA GLN A 106 -2.20 -0.59 5.60
C GLN A 106 -2.37 0.92 5.69
#